data_757613f87ffb2a252c375b6077a20869
#
_entry.id   757613f87ffb2a252c375b6077a20869
#
_cell.length_a   1.000
_cell.length_b   1.000
_cell.length_c   1.000
_cell.angle_alpha   90.00
_cell.angle_beta   90.00
_cell.angle_gamma   90.00
#
_symmetry.space_group_name_H-M   'P 1'
#
loop_
_entity.id
_entity.type
_entity.pdbx_description
1 polymer ?
#
loop_
_entity_poly.entity_id
_entity_poly.type
_entity_poly.pdbx_seq_one_letter_code
_entity_poly.pdbx_strand_id
1 'polypeptide(L)'
;MVSRFQQLTQLSAIVLVAVFSSTGVAIAVESQDTKARFLTDIAFQYAELGKSDQAIEVLEQALRSTRAMSSQCYQSNPLAKVAGSYFLLGQDALAKQLLAEAVQTAKAQDATGCSSSATSPTESLSNRAREYAEAGHLDLAIELSSQLGDSVTMAEIAGHLAAAGQPERAAKILDQAIALAQGIDDPQSQSTQILIVMAERLRLAERPALVPLILQRSLESIPLEASPQSPAWLQISSMLQIAKSFAGIQSNSQALAVLDHVMPKIQALSNLEKIGYQVEAVLQYAELGQKSQPTAILSEALANAQKLPKDDSLSQAVALGSVAEGYARLGDFDQALKIAQSTQKVGGRLPAYEKIAVAYAIAGNPDEAVKLAQLSGNRNGALIEIVRYYLAQKQPDQALKFVQAHQVKGIAAEVALGYLEAEQPEQALKVVQTNELEGFVPDIARQYAEAGQVEQAWQLLNNQQMEWVLPEVARGFAEQRQFNSALEVTKVMNDKTYKIQALMAIAQSYAKNDAVEPGSLQGLLARFGDWVQGIFGDSDRENATKALGQALENTRSL
;
A
#
# COMPACT_ATOMS: atom_id res chain seq x y z
N MET A 1 28.67 -18.98 -10.73
CA MET A 1 27.90 -18.17 -9.74
C MET A 1 26.49 -18.74 -9.48
N VAL A 2 25.73 -19.14 -10.50
CA VAL A 2 24.40 -19.73 -10.35
C VAL A 2 24.35 -20.99 -9.46
N SER A 3 25.35 -21.87 -9.54
CA SER A 3 25.38 -23.13 -8.77
C SER A 3 25.60 -22.93 -7.25
N ARG A 4 26.35 -21.90 -6.86
CA ARG A 4 26.56 -21.58 -5.44
C ARG A 4 25.37 -20.89 -4.80
N PHE A 5 24.65 -20.07 -5.56
CA PHE A 5 23.41 -19.43 -5.10
C PHE A 5 22.31 -20.47 -4.81
N GLN A 6 22.20 -21.49 -5.66
CA GLN A 6 21.30 -22.64 -5.44
C GLN A 6 21.66 -23.46 -4.20
N GLN A 7 22.94 -23.61 -3.88
CA GLN A 7 23.40 -24.39 -2.70
C GLN A 7 23.11 -23.67 -1.37
N LEU A 8 23.14 -22.34 -1.33
CA LEU A 8 22.98 -21.54 -0.12
C LEU A 8 21.51 -21.29 0.24
N THR A 9 20.66 -21.09 -0.76
CA THR A 9 19.19 -21.12 -0.56
C THR A 9 18.70 -22.49 -0.09
N GLN A 10 19.40 -23.57 -0.45
CA GLN A 10 19.16 -24.92 0.08
C GLN A 10 19.42 -25.05 1.58
N LEU A 11 20.41 -24.36 2.12
CA LEU A 11 20.80 -24.45 3.54
C LEU A 11 19.74 -23.82 4.47
N SER A 12 19.11 -22.72 4.08
CA SER A 12 18.10 -22.08 4.94
C SER A 12 16.82 -22.89 5.09
N ALA A 13 16.35 -23.49 4.00
CA ALA A 13 15.20 -24.40 4.05
C ALA A 13 15.55 -25.69 4.80
N ILE A 14 16.76 -26.20 4.66
CA ILE A 14 17.23 -27.39 5.37
C ILE A 14 17.28 -27.11 6.89
N VAL A 15 17.77 -25.95 7.31
CA VAL A 15 17.78 -25.56 8.73
C VAL A 15 16.36 -25.43 9.28
N LEU A 16 15.47 -24.76 8.55
CA LEU A 16 14.08 -24.60 8.95
C LEU A 16 13.35 -25.94 9.07
N VAL A 17 13.55 -26.83 8.14
CA VAL A 17 12.84 -28.09 8.08
C VAL A 17 13.47 -29.16 8.94
N ALA A 18 14.77 -29.17 9.09
CA ALA A 18 15.42 -30.03 10.07
C ALA A 18 14.86 -29.78 11.47
N VAL A 19 14.56 -28.53 11.80
CA VAL A 19 13.93 -28.14 13.07
C VAL A 19 12.47 -28.60 13.14
N PHE A 20 11.73 -28.63 12.02
CA PHE A 20 10.28 -28.90 12.03
C PHE A 20 9.91 -30.33 11.61
N SER A 21 10.69 -31.02 10.76
CA SER A 21 10.33 -32.35 10.26
C SER A 21 10.98 -33.51 11.03
N SER A 22 12.16 -33.31 11.63
CA SER A 22 12.86 -34.37 12.37
C SER A 22 12.38 -34.56 13.80
N THR A 23 11.72 -33.56 14.36
CA THR A 23 11.36 -33.60 15.78
C THR A 23 10.14 -34.48 16.06
N GLY A 24 9.36 -34.94 15.04
CA GLY A 24 8.06 -35.55 15.39
C GLY A 24 7.31 -34.66 16.38
N VAL A 25 7.84 -33.45 16.61
CA VAL A 25 7.26 -32.45 17.49
C VAL A 25 5.94 -32.12 16.85
N ALA A 26 4.91 -32.74 17.39
CA ALA A 26 3.66 -32.04 17.48
C ALA A 26 4.07 -30.67 18.05
N ILE A 27 4.30 -29.69 17.15
CA ILE A 27 4.40 -28.30 17.56
C ILE A 27 3.19 -28.16 18.46
N ALA A 28 3.42 -28.08 19.76
CA ALA A 28 2.38 -27.73 20.73
C ALA A 28 2.12 -26.23 20.48
N VAL A 29 1.74 -25.94 19.24
CA VAL A 29 1.25 -24.64 18.82
C VAL A 29 -0.14 -24.59 19.42
N GLU A 30 -0.37 -23.61 20.24
CA GLU A 30 -1.60 -23.40 21.00
C GLU A 30 -2.85 -23.38 20.12
N SER A 31 -2.73 -23.24 18.78
CA SER A 31 -3.84 -23.38 17.85
C SER A 31 -3.49 -24.15 16.57
N GLN A 32 -4.44 -24.93 16.07
CA GLN A 32 -4.41 -25.61 14.77
C GLN A 32 -4.16 -24.59 13.63
N ASP A 33 -4.65 -23.37 13.78
CA ASP A 33 -4.59 -22.31 12.80
C ASP A 33 -3.14 -21.81 12.59
N THR A 34 -2.38 -21.66 13.68
CA THR A 34 -0.97 -21.27 13.62
C THR A 34 -0.12 -22.38 12.98
N LYS A 35 -0.38 -23.64 13.33
CA LYS A 35 0.28 -24.80 12.72
C LYS A 35 0.06 -24.85 11.21
N ALA A 36 -1.18 -24.65 10.74
CA ALA A 36 -1.50 -24.63 9.33
C ALA A 36 -0.70 -23.58 8.57
N ARG A 37 -0.64 -22.35 9.10
CA ARG A 37 0.12 -21.25 8.48
C ARG A 37 1.61 -21.57 8.36
N PHE A 38 2.24 -22.08 9.42
CA PHE A 38 3.66 -22.43 9.38
C PHE A 38 3.96 -23.56 8.40
N LEU A 39 3.15 -24.60 8.38
CA LEU A 39 3.35 -25.68 7.42
C LEU A 39 3.23 -25.20 5.98
N THR A 40 2.30 -24.27 5.69
CA THR A 40 2.17 -23.69 4.34
C THR A 40 3.38 -22.84 3.98
N ASP A 41 3.93 -22.08 4.93
CA ASP A 41 5.13 -21.25 4.70
C ASP A 41 6.36 -22.11 4.42
N ILE A 42 6.58 -23.15 5.20
CA ILE A 42 7.68 -24.11 5.01
C ILE A 42 7.54 -24.83 3.66
N ALA A 43 6.35 -25.30 3.32
CA ALA A 43 6.11 -25.99 2.07
C ALA A 43 6.37 -25.09 0.85
N PHE A 44 5.95 -23.82 0.93
CA PHE A 44 6.20 -22.85 -0.13
C PHE A 44 7.70 -22.60 -0.33
N GLN A 45 8.46 -22.43 0.74
CA GLN A 45 9.92 -22.26 0.67
C GLN A 45 10.62 -23.48 0.07
N TYR A 46 10.22 -24.70 0.43
CA TYR A 46 10.76 -25.90 -0.22
C TYR A 46 10.49 -25.93 -1.71
N ALA A 47 9.27 -25.56 -2.12
CA ALA A 47 8.91 -25.53 -3.52
C ALA A 47 9.75 -24.49 -4.29
N GLU A 48 9.93 -23.27 -3.72
CA GLU A 48 10.82 -22.24 -4.30
C GLU A 48 12.26 -22.71 -4.48
N LEU A 49 12.73 -23.54 -3.56
CA LEU A 49 14.08 -24.11 -3.57
C LEU A 49 14.23 -25.34 -4.49
N GLY A 50 13.15 -25.76 -5.16
CA GLY A 50 13.14 -26.96 -6.01
C GLY A 50 13.32 -28.29 -5.24
N LYS A 51 13.07 -28.30 -3.92
CA LYS A 51 13.12 -29.48 -3.05
C LYS A 51 11.77 -30.23 -3.09
N SER A 52 11.47 -30.83 -4.24
CA SER A 52 10.15 -31.37 -4.55
C SER A 52 9.67 -32.41 -3.54
N ASP A 53 10.51 -33.38 -3.15
CA ASP A 53 10.10 -34.47 -2.24
C ASP A 53 9.73 -33.93 -0.85
N GLN A 54 10.56 -33.04 -0.29
CA GLN A 54 10.32 -32.40 0.99
C GLN A 54 9.10 -31.47 0.94
N ALA A 55 8.96 -30.71 -0.16
CA ALA A 55 7.79 -29.85 -0.35
C ALA A 55 6.50 -30.66 -0.34
N ILE A 56 6.44 -31.79 -1.06
CA ILE A 56 5.25 -32.65 -1.16
C ILE A 56 4.89 -33.21 0.20
N GLU A 57 5.84 -33.74 0.97
CA GLU A 57 5.60 -34.28 2.31
C GLU A 57 4.97 -33.24 3.24
N VAL A 58 5.52 -32.02 3.26
CA VAL A 58 5.01 -30.94 4.10
C VAL A 58 3.69 -30.39 3.56
N LEU A 59 3.49 -30.34 2.23
CA LEU A 59 2.26 -29.87 1.59
C LEU A 59 1.04 -30.70 1.98
N GLU A 60 1.18 -32.03 2.03
CA GLU A 60 0.08 -32.88 2.46
C GLU A 60 -0.34 -32.59 3.92
N GLN A 61 0.64 -32.34 4.79
CA GLN A 61 0.37 -31.96 6.19
C GLN A 61 -0.23 -30.54 6.27
N ALA A 62 0.31 -29.60 5.50
CA ALA A 62 -0.18 -28.23 5.42
C ALA A 62 -1.65 -28.19 4.97
N LEU A 63 -1.98 -28.93 3.91
CA LEU A 63 -3.34 -28.99 3.37
C LEU A 63 -4.33 -29.60 4.38
N ARG A 64 -3.95 -30.71 5.04
CA ARG A 64 -4.78 -31.32 6.10
C ARG A 64 -5.00 -30.34 7.26
N SER A 65 -3.93 -29.66 7.71
CA SER A 65 -4.03 -28.71 8.81
C SER A 65 -4.84 -27.47 8.43
N THR A 66 -4.72 -26.97 7.20
CA THR A 66 -5.48 -25.82 6.70
C THR A 66 -6.98 -26.15 6.64
N ARG A 67 -7.35 -27.33 6.16
CA ARG A 67 -8.76 -27.77 6.13
C ARG A 67 -9.33 -28.04 7.52
N ALA A 68 -8.48 -28.34 8.50
CA ALA A 68 -8.85 -28.57 9.89
C ALA A 68 -8.79 -27.30 10.76
N MET A 69 -8.53 -26.12 10.18
CA MET A 69 -8.53 -24.87 10.94
C MET A 69 -9.87 -24.63 11.61
N SER A 70 -9.82 -24.22 12.87
CA SER A 70 -11.01 -23.94 13.69
C SER A 70 -11.69 -22.64 13.26
N SER A 71 -10.90 -21.65 12.83
CA SER A 71 -11.38 -20.39 12.29
C SER A 71 -11.51 -20.46 10.77
N GLN A 72 -12.72 -20.66 10.30
CA GLN A 72 -13.00 -20.67 8.86
C GLN A 72 -12.62 -19.34 8.20
N CYS A 73 -12.66 -18.23 8.93
CA CYS A 73 -12.34 -16.89 8.41
C CYS A 73 -10.88 -16.71 7.93
N TYR A 74 -9.99 -17.64 8.19
CA TYR A 74 -8.57 -17.54 7.84
C TYR A 74 -8.07 -18.65 6.92
N GLN A 75 -8.93 -19.51 6.39
CA GLN A 75 -8.52 -20.68 5.59
C GLN A 75 -8.08 -20.32 4.16
N SER A 76 -8.65 -19.28 3.55
CA SER A 76 -8.44 -18.97 2.13
C SER A 76 -6.97 -18.66 1.79
N ASN A 77 -6.29 -17.87 2.60
CA ASN A 77 -4.90 -17.48 2.34
C ASN A 77 -3.91 -18.66 2.47
N PRO A 78 -3.93 -19.50 3.52
CA PRO A 78 -3.14 -20.74 3.55
C PRO A 78 -3.44 -21.68 2.38
N LEU A 79 -4.71 -21.86 1.97
CA LEU A 79 -5.06 -22.67 0.80
C LEU A 79 -4.40 -22.13 -0.49
N ALA A 80 -4.44 -20.82 -0.70
CA ALA A 80 -3.79 -20.20 -1.85
C ALA A 80 -2.26 -20.42 -1.81
N LYS A 81 -1.65 -20.39 -0.64
CA LYS A 81 -0.21 -20.62 -0.48
C LYS A 81 0.18 -22.07 -0.75
N VAL A 82 -0.62 -23.03 -0.28
CA VAL A 82 -0.46 -24.47 -0.64
C VAL A 82 -0.59 -24.66 -2.15
N ALA A 83 -1.58 -24.02 -2.77
CA ALA A 83 -1.77 -24.06 -4.22
C ALA A 83 -0.56 -23.49 -4.96
N GLY A 84 -0.02 -22.36 -4.49
CA GLY A 84 1.19 -21.76 -5.02
C GLY A 84 2.39 -22.71 -4.96
N SER A 85 2.56 -23.45 -3.88
CA SER A 85 3.62 -24.45 -3.74
C SER A 85 3.48 -25.58 -4.77
N TYR A 86 2.26 -26.11 -4.98
CA TYR A 86 2.02 -27.11 -6.02
C TYR A 86 2.26 -26.56 -7.43
N PHE A 87 1.94 -25.29 -7.67
CA PHE A 87 2.24 -24.64 -8.95
C PHE A 87 3.76 -24.58 -9.21
N LEU A 88 4.57 -24.18 -8.21
CA LEU A 88 6.03 -24.13 -8.31
C LEU A 88 6.66 -25.52 -8.55
N LEU A 89 5.97 -26.57 -8.11
CA LEU A 89 6.37 -27.98 -8.35
C LEU A 89 5.89 -28.54 -9.70
N GLY A 90 5.26 -27.72 -10.55
CA GLY A 90 4.73 -28.14 -11.84
C GLY A 90 3.46 -28.99 -11.79
N GLN A 91 2.76 -29.00 -10.63
CA GLN A 91 1.49 -29.68 -10.46
C GLN A 91 0.30 -28.76 -10.75
N ASP A 92 0.28 -28.18 -11.94
CA ASP A 92 -0.63 -27.09 -12.34
C ASP A 92 -2.11 -27.43 -12.15
N ALA A 93 -2.53 -28.66 -12.47
CA ALA A 93 -3.93 -29.05 -12.37
C ALA A 93 -4.43 -29.02 -10.91
N LEU A 94 -3.64 -29.54 -9.97
CA LEU A 94 -3.94 -29.53 -8.55
C LEU A 94 -3.86 -28.11 -7.97
N ALA A 95 -2.85 -27.35 -8.39
CA ALA A 95 -2.69 -25.96 -8.00
C ALA A 95 -3.91 -25.12 -8.37
N LYS A 96 -4.39 -25.21 -9.62
CA LYS A 96 -5.58 -24.50 -10.10
C LYS A 96 -6.84 -24.90 -9.33
N GLN A 97 -7.00 -26.19 -9.03
CA GLN A 97 -8.12 -26.66 -8.22
C GLN A 97 -8.09 -26.06 -6.81
N LEU A 98 -6.94 -26.04 -6.16
CA LEU A 98 -6.77 -25.46 -4.82
C LEU A 98 -6.90 -23.94 -4.80
N LEU A 99 -6.44 -23.25 -5.85
CA LEU A 99 -6.72 -21.81 -6.00
C LEU A 99 -8.21 -21.53 -6.11
N ALA A 100 -8.94 -22.32 -6.90
CA ALA A 100 -10.39 -22.20 -6.99
C ALA A 100 -11.08 -22.45 -5.64
N GLU A 101 -10.63 -23.46 -4.88
CA GLU A 101 -11.10 -23.73 -3.50
C GLU A 101 -10.82 -22.51 -2.60
N ALA A 102 -9.62 -21.94 -2.67
CA ALA A 102 -9.24 -20.76 -1.88
C ALA A 102 -10.11 -19.53 -2.22
N VAL A 103 -10.34 -19.27 -3.50
CA VAL A 103 -11.17 -18.15 -3.97
C VAL A 103 -12.63 -18.32 -3.56
N GLN A 104 -13.21 -19.53 -3.71
CA GLN A 104 -14.56 -19.81 -3.27
C GLN A 104 -14.69 -19.65 -1.75
N THR A 105 -13.71 -20.14 -1.00
CA THR A 105 -13.66 -19.99 0.46
C THR A 105 -13.61 -18.50 0.84
N ALA A 106 -12.78 -17.70 0.20
CA ALA A 106 -12.68 -16.27 0.47
C ALA A 106 -14.01 -15.55 0.20
N LYS A 107 -14.65 -15.81 -0.94
CA LYS A 107 -15.96 -15.22 -1.29
C LYS A 107 -17.05 -15.61 -0.30
N ALA A 108 -17.05 -16.85 0.17
CA ALA A 108 -17.99 -17.30 1.21
C ALA A 108 -17.73 -16.63 2.57
N GLN A 109 -16.47 -16.43 2.92
CA GLN A 109 -16.04 -15.73 4.13
C GLN A 109 -16.45 -14.24 4.11
N ASP A 110 -16.29 -13.55 2.98
CA ASP A 110 -16.76 -12.18 2.80
C ASP A 110 -18.28 -12.08 2.98
N ALA A 111 -19.03 -13.02 2.39
CA ALA A 111 -20.49 -13.06 2.50
C ALA A 111 -20.99 -13.30 3.94
N THR A 112 -20.19 -13.95 4.78
CA THR A 112 -20.52 -14.22 6.20
C THR A 112 -20.03 -13.15 7.17
N GLY A 113 -19.42 -12.06 6.66
CA GLY A 113 -18.93 -10.94 7.47
C GLY A 113 -17.65 -11.27 8.25
N CYS A 114 -16.82 -12.18 7.75
CA CYS A 114 -15.52 -12.54 8.32
C CYS A 114 -14.46 -11.41 8.29
N SER A 115 -14.85 -10.17 8.10
CA SER A 115 -13.96 -9.00 8.16
C SER A 115 -13.68 -8.60 9.62
N SER A 116 -12.88 -9.39 10.32
CA SER A 116 -12.38 -9.03 11.66
C SER A 116 -11.09 -8.21 11.66
N SER A 117 -10.49 -8.04 10.49
CA SER A 117 -9.29 -7.21 10.24
C SER A 117 -9.61 -6.12 9.23
N ALA A 118 -8.70 -5.17 9.04
CA ALA A 118 -8.84 -4.06 8.10
C ALA A 118 -9.02 -4.50 6.63
N THR A 119 -8.79 -5.77 6.29
CA THR A 119 -8.86 -6.34 4.94
C THR A 119 -9.84 -7.52 4.87
N SER A 120 -10.60 -7.60 3.76
CA SER A 120 -11.46 -8.75 3.50
C SER A 120 -10.67 -10.00 3.06
N PRO A 121 -11.23 -11.23 3.20
CA PRO A 121 -10.60 -12.44 2.70
C PRO A 121 -10.24 -12.40 1.21
N THR A 122 -11.11 -11.88 0.34
CA THR A 122 -10.78 -11.71 -1.09
C THR A 122 -9.67 -10.68 -1.32
N GLU A 123 -9.65 -9.57 -0.60
CA GLU A 123 -8.56 -8.59 -0.65
C GLU A 123 -7.24 -9.18 -0.15
N SER A 124 -7.27 -10.05 0.86
CA SER A 124 -6.10 -10.80 1.32
C SER A 124 -5.51 -11.70 0.22
N LEU A 125 -6.35 -12.32 -0.62
CA LEU A 125 -5.89 -13.08 -1.79
C LEU A 125 -5.39 -12.18 -2.92
N SER A 126 -5.95 -11.00 -3.12
CA SER A 126 -5.42 -10.00 -4.06
C SER A 126 -4.02 -9.54 -3.63
N ASN A 127 -3.81 -9.29 -2.34
CA ASN A 127 -2.49 -9.00 -1.79
C ASN A 127 -1.51 -10.16 -2.03
N ARG A 128 -1.96 -11.40 -1.86
CA ARG A 128 -1.15 -12.59 -2.16
C ARG A 128 -0.75 -12.66 -3.64
N ALA A 129 -1.65 -12.32 -4.57
CA ALA A 129 -1.31 -12.27 -5.98
C ALA A 129 -0.25 -11.19 -6.29
N ARG A 130 -0.30 -10.04 -5.63
CA ARG A 130 0.74 -9.00 -5.72
C ARG A 130 2.09 -9.50 -5.20
N GLU A 131 2.11 -10.14 -4.03
CA GLU A 131 3.33 -10.73 -3.46
C GLU A 131 3.96 -11.74 -4.43
N TYR A 132 3.17 -12.60 -5.07
CA TYR A 132 3.67 -13.51 -6.10
C TYR A 132 4.26 -12.77 -7.30
N ALA A 133 3.63 -11.68 -7.74
CA ALA A 133 4.15 -10.87 -8.84
C ALA A 133 5.47 -10.17 -8.49
N GLU A 134 5.59 -9.63 -7.27
CA GLU A 134 6.80 -9.01 -6.74
C GLU A 134 7.96 -10.03 -6.61
N ALA A 135 7.64 -11.26 -6.20
CA ALA A 135 8.60 -12.37 -6.14
C ALA A 135 8.99 -12.93 -7.52
N GLY A 136 8.36 -12.44 -8.61
CA GLY A 136 8.63 -12.91 -9.97
C GLY A 136 7.80 -14.11 -10.41
N HIS A 137 6.89 -14.64 -9.58
CA HIS A 137 6.00 -15.75 -9.90
C HIS A 137 4.77 -15.27 -10.70
N LEU A 138 5.03 -14.64 -11.85
CA LEU A 138 4.02 -13.94 -12.64
C LEU A 138 2.87 -14.83 -13.11
N ASP A 139 3.15 -16.07 -13.53
CA ASP A 139 2.10 -17.00 -13.99
C ASP A 139 1.15 -17.41 -12.86
N LEU A 140 1.66 -17.60 -11.65
CA LEU A 140 0.88 -17.89 -10.45
C LEU A 140 0.03 -16.68 -10.04
N ALA A 141 0.60 -15.48 -10.09
CA ALA A 141 -0.09 -14.23 -9.81
C ALA A 141 -1.27 -14.01 -10.78
N ILE A 142 -1.04 -14.25 -12.09
CA ILE A 142 -2.07 -14.17 -13.13
C ILE A 142 -3.21 -15.16 -12.86
N GLU A 143 -2.89 -16.41 -12.56
CA GLU A 143 -3.88 -17.44 -12.31
C GLU A 143 -4.77 -17.07 -11.11
N LEU A 144 -4.18 -16.64 -9.98
CA LEU A 144 -4.92 -16.27 -8.79
C LEU A 144 -5.81 -15.04 -9.02
N SER A 145 -5.27 -13.97 -9.61
CA SER A 145 -6.03 -12.74 -9.87
C SER A 145 -7.15 -12.95 -10.91
N SER A 146 -6.92 -13.81 -11.90
CA SER A 146 -7.94 -14.19 -12.89
C SER A 146 -9.11 -14.93 -12.25
N GLN A 147 -8.85 -15.88 -11.35
CA GLN A 147 -9.91 -16.63 -10.64
C GLN A 147 -10.66 -15.75 -9.63
N LEU A 148 -10.00 -14.77 -9.04
CA LEU A 148 -10.65 -13.75 -8.21
C LEU A 148 -11.58 -12.84 -9.02
N GLY A 149 -11.28 -12.63 -10.31
CA GLY A 149 -11.88 -11.58 -11.14
C GLY A 149 -11.35 -10.18 -10.75
N ASP A 150 -10.13 -10.10 -10.20
CA ASP A 150 -9.53 -8.85 -9.74
C ASP A 150 -8.78 -8.16 -10.87
N SER A 151 -9.50 -7.32 -11.60
CA SER A 151 -8.98 -6.54 -12.72
C SER A 151 -7.87 -5.56 -12.32
N VAL A 152 -7.93 -4.99 -11.12
CA VAL A 152 -6.92 -4.04 -10.62
C VAL A 152 -5.58 -4.75 -10.41
N THR A 153 -5.57 -5.86 -9.69
CA THR A 153 -4.36 -6.67 -9.48
C THR A 153 -3.82 -7.23 -10.80
N MET A 154 -4.68 -7.64 -11.73
CA MET A 154 -4.23 -8.07 -13.07
C MET A 154 -3.50 -6.95 -13.83
N ALA A 155 -3.95 -5.70 -13.72
CA ALA A 155 -3.25 -4.56 -14.34
C ALA A 155 -1.89 -4.29 -13.68
N GLU A 156 -1.80 -4.41 -12.35
CA GLU A 156 -0.54 -4.32 -11.63
C GLU A 156 0.45 -5.41 -12.09
N ILE A 157 -0.03 -6.66 -12.28
CA ILE A 157 0.78 -7.77 -12.82
C ILE A 157 1.22 -7.48 -14.26
N ALA A 158 0.37 -6.89 -15.09
CA ALA A 158 0.78 -6.43 -16.42
C ALA A 158 1.92 -5.41 -16.36
N GLY A 159 1.91 -4.52 -15.36
CA GLY A 159 3.02 -3.61 -15.09
C GLY A 159 4.32 -4.35 -14.72
N HIS A 160 4.25 -5.42 -13.91
CA HIS A 160 5.41 -6.27 -13.60
C HIS A 160 5.94 -7.00 -14.84
N LEU A 161 5.05 -7.53 -15.69
CA LEU A 161 5.44 -8.16 -16.96
C LEU A 161 6.16 -7.16 -17.89
N ALA A 162 5.66 -5.94 -18.02
CA ALA A 162 6.29 -4.90 -18.82
C ALA A 162 7.70 -4.55 -18.30
N ALA A 163 7.84 -4.40 -16.97
CA ALA A 163 9.12 -4.15 -16.33
C ALA A 163 10.11 -5.32 -16.47
N ALA A 164 9.60 -6.55 -16.54
CA ALA A 164 10.40 -7.76 -16.79
C ALA A 164 10.76 -7.98 -18.28
N GLY A 165 10.49 -7.01 -19.17
CA GLY A 165 10.80 -7.07 -20.58
C GLY A 165 9.86 -7.99 -21.38
N GLN A 166 8.64 -8.23 -20.93
CA GLN A 166 7.61 -9.05 -21.57
C GLN A 166 6.41 -8.21 -22.04
N PRO A 167 6.60 -7.22 -22.93
CA PRO A 167 5.56 -6.24 -23.28
C PRO A 167 4.34 -6.86 -23.97
N GLU A 168 4.50 -7.91 -24.78
CA GLU A 168 3.39 -8.59 -25.46
C GLU A 168 2.48 -9.32 -24.45
N ARG A 169 3.08 -9.98 -23.46
CA ARG A 169 2.31 -10.61 -22.37
C ARG A 169 1.62 -9.56 -21.50
N ALA A 170 2.33 -8.46 -21.20
CA ALA A 170 1.78 -7.35 -20.44
C ALA A 170 0.52 -6.78 -21.12
N ALA A 171 0.58 -6.54 -22.44
CA ALA A 171 -0.56 -6.06 -23.22
C ALA A 171 -1.74 -7.04 -23.14
N LYS A 172 -1.50 -8.33 -23.33
CA LYS A 172 -2.55 -9.36 -23.25
C LYS A 172 -3.21 -9.42 -21.87
N ILE A 173 -2.45 -9.38 -20.79
CA ILE A 173 -3.01 -9.39 -19.43
C ILE A 173 -3.75 -8.10 -19.13
N LEU A 174 -3.27 -6.96 -19.62
CA LEU A 174 -3.96 -5.69 -19.49
C LEU A 174 -5.30 -5.70 -20.24
N ASP A 175 -5.36 -6.23 -21.47
CA ASP A 175 -6.61 -6.37 -22.22
C ASP A 175 -7.61 -7.27 -21.48
N GLN A 176 -7.16 -8.35 -20.86
CA GLN A 176 -8.00 -9.19 -20.00
C GLN A 176 -8.51 -8.45 -18.77
N ALA A 177 -7.66 -7.68 -18.11
CA ALA A 177 -8.02 -6.86 -16.95
C ALA A 177 -9.08 -5.81 -17.33
N ILE A 178 -8.89 -5.14 -18.46
CA ILE A 178 -9.86 -4.16 -18.99
C ILE A 178 -11.20 -4.85 -19.32
N ALA A 179 -11.17 -6.00 -19.98
CA ALA A 179 -12.38 -6.76 -20.30
C ALA A 179 -13.14 -7.20 -19.06
N LEU A 180 -12.43 -7.65 -18.00
CA LEU A 180 -13.04 -7.97 -16.70
C LEU A 180 -13.69 -6.74 -16.06
N ALA A 181 -13.00 -5.58 -16.07
CA ALA A 181 -13.54 -4.34 -15.54
C ALA A 181 -14.79 -3.88 -16.27
N GLN A 182 -14.85 -4.09 -17.60
CA GLN A 182 -15.99 -3.73 -18.46
C GLN A 182 -17.13 -4.75 -18.41
N GLY A 183 -16.84 -6.00 -18.05
CA GLY A 183 -17.81 -7.11 -17.97
C GLY A 183 -18.58 -7.18 -16.66
N ILE A 184 -18.37 -6.25 -15.74
CA ILE A 184 -19.14 -6.15 -14.50
C ILE A 184 -20.56 -5.70 -14.87
N ASP A 185 -21.56 -6.53 -14.57
CA ASP A 185 -23.00 -6.29 -14.84
C ASP A 185 -23.61 -5.11 -14.04
N ASP A 186 -22.79 -4.14 -13.69
CA ASP A 186 -23.20 -2.94 -12.98
C ASP A 186 -22.93 -1.70 -13.86
N PRO A 187 -23.64 -0.60 -13.60
CA PRO A 187 -23.68 0.53 -14.53
C PRO A 187 -22.27 1.00 -14.88
N GLN A 188 -22.11 1.39 -16.13
CA GLN A 188 -20.87 1.89 -16.79
C GLN A 188 -19.96 2.79 -15.94
N SER A 189 -20.48 3.31 -14.80
CA SER A 189 -19.76 4.09 -13.81
C SER A 189 -18.71 3.29 -13.03
N GLN A 190 -18.98 2.03 -12.69
CA GLN A 190 -18.03 1.22 -11.93
C GLN A 190 -16.83 0.80 -12.79
N SER A 191 -17.07 0.38 -14.03
CA SER A 191 -15.97 0.02 -14.93
C SER A 191 -15.02 1.19 -15.18
N THR A 192 -15.55 2.40 -15.37
CA THR A 192 -14.74 3.62 -15.53
C THR A 192 -13.92 3.89 -14.26
N GLN A 193 -14.52 3.80 -13.08
CA GLN A 193 -13.81 4.01 -11.81
C GLN A 193 -12.72 2.94 -11.57
N ILE A 194 -13.00 1.68 -11.88
CA ILE A 194 -12.00 0.61 -11.79
C ILE A 194 -10.80 0.91 -12.71
N LEU A 195 -11.02 1.33 -13.95
CA LEU A 195 -9.95 1.67 -14.87
C LEU A 195 -9.12 2.87 -14.38
N ILE A 196 -9.75 3.88 -13.79
CA ILE A 196 -9.05 5.01 -13.17
C ILE A 196 -8.18 4.53 -11.99
N VAL A 197 -8.72 3.65 -11.13
CA VAL A 197 -7.97 3.05 -10.01
C VAL A 197 -6.77 2.24 -10.53
N MET A 198 -6.95 1.45 -11.60
CA MET A 198 -5.87 0.70 -12.25
C MET A 198 -4.75 1.64 -12.72
N ALA A 199 -5.11 2.73 -13.39
CA ALA A 199 -4.14 3.72 -13.87
C ALA A 199 -3.36 4.36 -12.70
N GLU A 200 -4.05 4.73 -11.63
CA GLU A 200 -3.43 5.34 -10.46
C GLU A 200 -2.51 4.37 -9.71
N ARG A 201 -2.89 3.10 -9.57
CA ARG A 201 -2.05 2.07 -8.96
C ARG A 201 -0.75 1.86 -9.74
N LEU A 202 -0.80 1.79 -11.08
CA LEU A 202 0.38 1.69 -11.92
C LEU A 202 1.27 2.93 -11.86
N ARG A 203 0.66 4.12 -11.75
CA ARG A 203 1.40 5.38 -11.57
C ARG A 203 2.16 5.39 -10.25
N LEU A 204 1.50 5.03 -9.15
CA LEU A 204 2.10 4.96 -7.81
C LEU A 204 3.20 3.89 -7.71
N ALA A 205 3.05 2.79 -8.43
CA ALA A 205 4.07 1.74 -8.54
C ALA A 205 5.24 2.09 -9.48
N GLU A 206 5.35 3.34 -9.93
CA GLU A 206 6.38 3.83 -10.85
C GLU A 206 6.44 3.08 -12.19
N ARG A 207 5.27 2.60 -12.67
CA ARG A 207 5.11 1.87 -13.95
C ARG A 207 4.23 2.61 -14.94
N PRO A 208 4.60 3.84 -15.34
CA PRO A 208 3.71 4.72 -16.11
C PRO A 208 3.48 4.27 -17.56
N ALA A 209 4.24 3.31 -18.07
CA ALA A 209 4.19 2.92 -19.50
C ALA A 209 2.80 2.46 -19.98
N LEU A 210 2.02 1.81 -19.11
CA LEU A 210 0.68 1.31 -19.43
C LEU A 210 -0.45 2.30 -19.06
N VAL A 211 -0.14 3.32 -18.28
CA VAL A 211 -1.13 4.28 -17.75
C VAL A 211 -1.89 5.02 -18.88
N PRO A 212 -1.23 5.53 -19.94
CA PRO A 212 -1.94 6.23 -21.01
C PRO A 212 -3.00 5.37 -21.70
N LEU A 213 -2.70 4.09 -21.92
CA LEU A 213 -3.64 3.16 -22.56
C LEU A 213 -4.88 2.94 -21.68
N ILE A 214 -4.70 2.73 -20.38
CA ILE A 214 -5.80 2.53 -19.44
C ILE A 214 -6.66 3.79 -19.34
N LEU A 215 -6.05 4.97 -19.24
CA LEU A 215 -6.78 6.24 -19.19
C LEU A 215 -7.55 6.50 -20.48
N GLN A 216 -6.98 6.14 -21.63
CA GLN A 216 -7.68 6.20 -22.92
C GLN A 216 -8.92 5.29 -22.91
N ARG A 217 -8.79 4.04 -22.46
CA ARG A 217 -9.91 3.11 -22.32
C ARG A 217 -10.94 3.57 -21.30
N SER A 218 -10.50 4.19 -20.20
CA SER A 218 -11.40 4.81 -19.22
C SER A 218 -12.26 5.90 -19.88
N LEU A 219 -11.63 6.75 -20.69
CA LEU A 219 -12.33 7.82 -21.39
C LEU A 219 -13.35 7.28 -22.41
N GLU A 220 -12.98 6.23 -23.17
CA GLU A 220 -13.84 5.54 -24.14
C GLU A 220 -15.03 4.83 -23.45
N SER A 221 -14.90 4.44 -22.18
CA SER A 221 -15.97 3.79 -21.42
C SER A 221 -17.03 4.75 -20.89
N ILE A 222 -16.76 6.07 -20.88
CA ILE A 222 -17.72 7.07 -20.45
C ILE A 222 -18.83 7.23 -21.51
N PRO A 223 -20.11 7.06 -21.14
CA PRO A 223 -21.21 7.24 -22.11
C PRO A 223 -21.25 8.65 -22.68
N LEU A 224 -21.63 8.75 -23.95
CA LEU A 224 -21.80 10.06 -24.62
C LEU A 224 -22.93 10.88 -23.98
N GLU A 225 -24.03 10.21 -23.61
CA GLU A 225 -25.20 10.83 -23.00
C GLU A 225 -25.34 10.42 -21.54
N ALA A 226 -25.87 11.34 -20.74
CA ALA A 226 -26.16 11.06 -19.34
C ALA A 226 -27.39 10.15 -19.21
N SER A 227 -27.36 9.24 -18.25
CA SER A 227 -28.46 8.34 -17.91
C SER A 227 -28.63 8.25 -16.39
N PRO A 228 -29.71 7.66 -15.86
CA PRO A 228 -29.84 7.43 -14.43
C PRO A 228 -28.68 6.64 -13.82
N GLN A 229 -28.08 5.73 -14.58
CA GLN A 229 -26.95 4.88 -14.18
C GLN A 229 -25.60 5.60 -14.36
N SER A 230 -25.53 6.58 -15.28
CA SER A 230 -24.34 7.40 -15.53
C SER A 230 -24.75 8.88 -15.62
N PRO A 231 -25.07 9.52 -14.49
CA PRO A 231 -25.51 10.92 -14.48
C PRO A 231 -24.37 11.86 -14.90
N ALA A 232 -24.72 13.05 -15.41
CA ALA A 232 -23.77 14.01 -15.95
C ALA A 232 -22.64 14.37 -14.96
N TRP A 233 -22.98 14.55 -13.68
CA TRP A 233 -21.98 14.86 -12.67
C TRP A 233 -20.92 13.77 -12.48
N LEU A 234 -21.32 12.49 -12.61
CA LEU A 234 -20.39 11.37 -12.48
C LEU A 234 -19.47 11.27 -13.72
N GLN A 235 -20.03 11.48 -14.92
CA GLN A 235 -19.22 11.55 -16.16
C GLN A 235 -18.17 12.68 -16.07
N ILE A 236 -18.58 13.87 -15.63
CA ILE A 236 -17.71 15.03 -15.47
C ILE A 236 -16.62 14.74 -14.44
N SER A 237 -16.97 14.21 -13.27
CA SER A 237 -16.01 13.86 -12.23
C SER A 237 -14.98 12.83 -12.73
N SER A 238 -15.43 11.78 -13.44
CA SER A 238 -14.53 10.78 -14.02
C SER A 238 -13.58 11.41 -15.06
N MET A 239 -14.07 12.29 -15.92
CA MET A 239 -13.24 12.96 -16.93
C MET A 239 -12.20 13.88 -16.28
N LEU A 240 -12.57 14.61 -15.23
CA LEU A 240 -11.62 15.45 -14.48
C LEU A 240 -10.54 14.62 -13.76
N GLN A 241 -10.91 13.46 -13.20
CA GLN A 241 -9.94 12.52 -12.64
C GLN A 241 -8.98 11.98 -13.72
N ILE A 242 -9.49 11.61 -14.89
CA ILE A 242 -8.67 11.17 -16.03
C ILE A 242 -7.70 12.27 -16.47
N ALA A 243 -8.19 13.51 -16.60
CA ALA A 243 -7.33 14.65 -16.94
C ALA A 243 -6.21 14.85 -15.92
N LYS A 244 -6.54 14.81 -14.63
CA LYS A 244 -5.57 14.89 -13.53
C LYS A 244 -4.55 13.74 -13.59
N SER A 245 -4.97 12.53 -13.89
CA SER A 245 -4.07 11.37 -14.02
C SER A 245 -3.12 11.52 -15.22
N PHE A 246 -3.60 12.03 -16.36
CA PHE A 246 -2.72 12.36 -17.49
C PHE A 246 -1.69 13.45 -17.14
N ALA A 247 -2.10 14.50 -16.41
CA ALA A 247 -1.19 15.51 -15.91
C ALA A 247 -0.13 14.91 -14.96
N GLY A 248 -0.53 14.00 -14.08
CA GLY A 248 0.35 13.30 -13.14
C GLY A 248 1.45 12.45 -13.79
N ILE A 249 1.26 12.00 -15.04
CA ILE A 249 2.27 11.31 -15.85
C ILE A 249 2.91 12.23 -16.89
N GLN A 250 2.79 13.54 -16.74
CA GLN A 250 3.33 14.58 -17.63
C GLN A 250 2.78 14.53 -19.07
N SER A 251 1.64 13.89 -19.30
CA SER A 251 0.94 13.85 -20.60
C SER A 251 0.02 15.08 -20.75
N ASN A 252 0.60 16.27 -20.67
CA ASN A 252 -0.13 17.55 -20.58
C ASN A 252 -1.07 17.81 -21.76
N SER A 253 -0.69 17.40 -22.99
CA SER A 253 -1.56 17.54 -24.18
C SER A 253 -2.84 16.70 -24.07
N GLN A 254 -2.74 15.49 -23.54
CA GLN A 254 -3.90 14.61 -23.34
C GLN A 254 -4.76 15.13 -22.18
N ALA A 255 -4.15 15.60 -21.11
CA ALA A 255 -4.86 16.25 -20.00
C ALA A 255 -5.70 17.44 -20.50
N LEU A 256 -5.10 18.34 -21.30
CA LEU A 256 -5.81 19.48 -21.90
C LEU A 256 -6.94 19.04 -22.83
N ALA A 257 -6.72 18.04 -23.67
CA ALA A 257 -7.77 17.52 -24.56
C ALA A 257 -8.98 16.99 -23.77
N VAL A 258 -8.75 16.30 -22.65
CA VAL A 258 -9.85 15.83 -21.79
C VAL A 258 -10.56 17.00 -21.10
N LEU A 259 -9.82 18.01 -20.62
CA LEU A 259 -10.40 19.21 -20.04
C LEU A 259 -11.26 19.97 -21.05
N ASP A 260 -10.78 20.16 -22.29
CA ASP A 260 -11.55 20.81 -23.36
C ASP A 260 -12.82 20.01 -23.72
N HIS A 261 -12.73 18.68 -23.66
CA HIS A 261 -13.89 17.81 -23.92
C HIS A 261 -14.94 17.84 -22.79
N VAL A 262 -14.54 18.00 -21.53
CA VAL A 262 -15.47 18.03 -20.39
C VAL A 262 -16.17 19.39 -20.24
N MET A 263 -15.58 20.49 -20.69
CA MET A 263 -16.12 21.83 -20.52
C MET A 263 -17.57 22.01 -21.04
N PRO A 264 -17.95 21.55 -22.26
CA PRO A 264 -19.34 21.64 -22.71
C PRO A 264 -20.32 20.89 -21.81
N LYS A 265 -19.92 19.75 -21.21
CA LYS A 265 -20.75 19.00 -20.25
C LYS A 265 -20.93 19.79 -18.95
N ILE A 266 -19.88 20.43 -18.45
CA ILE A 266 -19.96 21.32 -17.28
C ILE A 266 -20.89 22.49 -17.56
N GLN A 267 -20.85 23.08 -18.75
CA GLN A 267 -21.72 24.19 -19.14
C GLN A 267 -23.21 23.82 -19.13
N ALA A 268 -23.55 22.57 -19.34
CA ALA A 268 -24.94 22.08 -19.35
C ALA A 268 -25.51 21.84 -17.95
N LEU A 269 -24.69 21.89 -16.87
CA LEU A 269 -25.15 21.67 -15.49
C LEU A 269 -25.96 22.85 -14.91
N SER A 270 -26.64 22.59 -13.79
CA SER A 270 -27.27 23.62 -12.96
C SER A 270 -26.22 24.60 -12.38
N ASN A 271 -26.64 25.82 -12.04
CA ASN A 271 -25.70 26.87 -11.63
C ASN A 271 -24.76 26.47 -10.49
N LEU A 272 -25.28 25.82 -9.44
CA LEU A 272 -24.47 25.46 -8.27
C LEU A 272 -23.44 24.37 -8.60
N GLU A 273 -23.89 23.29 -9.23
CA GLU A 273 -23.00 22.18 -9.65
C GLU A 273 -21.96 22.66 -10.68
N LYS A 274 -22.42 23.47 -11.65
CA LYS A 274 -21.55 24.07 -12.67
C LYS A 274 -20.36 24.80 -12.04
N ILE A 275 -20.60 25.66 -11.04
CA ILE A 275 -19.56 26.47 -10.38
C ILE A 275 -18.47 25.56 -9.79
N GLY A 276 -18.85 24.50 -9.09
CA GLY A 276 -17.91 23.56 -8.48
C GLY A 276 -16.97 22.94 -9.52
N TYR A 277 -17.53 22.37 -10.57
CA TYR A 277 -16.75 21.74 -11.64
C TYR A 277 -15.97 22.73 -12.52
N GLN A 278 -16.51 23.95 -12.72
CA GLN A 278 -15.76 25.02 -13.38
C GLN A 278 -14.49 25.36 -12.62
N VAL A 279 -14.55 25.50 -11.30
CA VAL A 279 -13.38 25.78 -10.47
C VAL A 279 -12.41 24.61 -10.47
N GLU A 280 -12.90 23.37 -10.37
CA GLU A 280 -12.05 22.18 -10.44
C GLU A 280 -11.29 22.10 -11.77
N ALA A 281 -11.96 22.33 -12.89
CA ALA A 281 -11.32 22.38 -14.20
C ALA A 281 -10.27 23.52 -14.28
N VAL A 282 -10.59 24.70 -13.75
CA VAL A 282 -9.67 25.85 -13.68
C VAL A 282 -8.40 25.50 -12.93
N LEU A 283 -8.49 24.81 -11.79
CA LEU A 283 -7.32 24.39 -11.01
C LEU A 283 -6.41 23.48 -11.84
N GLN A 284 -6.99 22.55 -12.58
CA GLN A 284 -6.21 21.66 -13.47
C GLN A 284 -5.60 22.42 -14.66
N TYR A 285 -6.33 23.32 -15.30
CA TYR A 285 -5.75 24.20 -16.35
C TYR A 285 -4.60 25.04 -15.80
N ALA A 286 -4.73 25.55 -14.57
CA ALA A 286 -3.66 26.33 -13.93
C ALA A 286 -2.40 25.48 -13.68
N GLU A 287 -2.55 24.25 -13.19
CA GLU A 287 -1.46 23.28 -13.01
C GLU A 287 -0.75 22.94 -14.32
N LEU A 288 -1.49 22.95 -15.45
CA LEU A 288 -0.96 22.75 -16.79
C LEU A 288 -0.40 24.05 -17.43
N GLY A 289 -0.29 25.13 -16.66
CA GLY A 289 0.30 26.39 -17.10
C GLY A 289 -0.59 27.27 -17.98
N GLN A 290 -1.88 26.92 -18.12
CA GLN A 290 -2.84 27.73 -18.87
C GLN A 290 -3.33 28.91 -18.02
N LYS A 291 -3.47 30.11 -18.61
CA LYS A 291 -3.89 31.32 -17.88
C LYS A 291 -5.13 32.00 -18.46
N SER A 292 -5.22 32.12 -19.79
CA SER A 292 -6.31 32.89 -20.43
C SER A 292 -7.67 32.21 -20.32
N GLN A 293 -7.75 30.93 -20.64
CA GLN A 293 -8.97 30.14 -20.60
C GLN A 293 -9.52 30.00 -19.17
N PRO A 294 -8.73 29.63 -18.15
CA PRO A 294 -9.15 29.60 -16.76
C PRO A 294 -9.75 30.91 -16.25
N THR A 295 -9.17 32.05 -16.61
CA THR A 295 -9.67 33.37 -16.19
C THR A 295 -11.08 33.65 -16.75
N ALA A 296 -11.34 33.27 -18.00
CA ALA A 296 -12.67 33.41 -18.60
C ALA A 296 -13.72 32.52 -17.90
N ILE A 297 -13.35 31.26 -17.58
CA ILE A 297 -14.22 30.33 -16.86
C ILE A 297 -14.54 30.86 -15.44
N LEU A 298 -13.53 31.38 -14.73
CA LEU A 298 -13.75 31.97 -13.39
C LEU A 298 -14.66 33.21 -13.41
N SER A 299 -14.54 34.03 -14.46
CA SER A 299 -15.41 35.22 -14.61
C SER A 299 -16.87 34.80 -14.76
N GLU A 300 -17.15 33.75 -15.53
CA GLU A 300 -18.49 33.17 -15.65
C GLU A 300 -18.95 32.53 -14.33
N ALA A 301 -18.09 31.74 -13.68
CA ALA A 301 -18.38 31.12 -12.39
C ALA A 301 -18.73 32.15 -11.32
N LEU A 302 -18.00 33.28 -11.28
CA LEU A 302 -18.29 34.41 -10.39
C LEU A 302 -19.67 35.01 -10.66
N ALA A 303 -20.00 35.26 -11.92
CA ALA A 303 -21.29 35.79 -12.30
C ALA A 303 -22.44 34.83 -11.92
N ASN A 304 -22.23 33.52 -12.04
CA ASN A 304 -23.21 32.51 -11.63
C ASN A 304 -23.31 32.42 -10.11
N ALA A 305 -22.22 32.47 -9.35
CA ALA A 305 -22.20 32.45 -7.90
C ALA A 305 -22.95 33.69 -7.31
N GLN A 306 -22.78 34.87 -7.91
CA GLN A 306 -23.47 36.10 -7.49
C GLN A 306 -24.98 36.06 -7.73
N LYS A 307 -25.44 35.22 -8.66
CA LYS A 307 -26.88 35.05 -8.97
C LYS A 307 -27.56 34.00 -8.08
N LEU A 308 -26.83 33.25 -7.28
CA LEU A 308 -27.42 32.28 -6.36
C LEU A 308 -28.33 33.00 -5.34
N PRO A 309 -29.45 32.36 -4.91
CA PRO A 309 -30.38 32.93 -3.97
C PRO A 309 -29.70 33.37 -2.68
N LYS A 310 -30.03 34.59 -2.19
CA LYS A 310 -29.44 35.12 -0.95
C LYS A 310 -29.99 34.48 0.32
N ASP A 311 -31.13 33.85 0.24
CA ASP A 311 -31.72 33.04 1.30
C ASP A 311 -30.99 31.73 1.51
N ASP A 312 -30.29 31.21 0.47
CA ASP A 312 -29.31 30.13 0.58
C ASP A 312 -27.88 30.70 0.75
N SER A 313 -27.65 31.37 1.86
CA SER A 313 -26.40 32.05 2.16
C SER A 313 -25.20 31.08 2.25
N LEU A 314 -25.44 29.81 2.60
CA LEU A 314 -24.42 28.79 2.66
C LEU A 314 -23.89 28.42 1.27
N SER A 315 -24.79 28.07 0.35
CA SER A 315 -24.43 27.70 -1.02
C SER A 315 -23.74 28.85 -1.74
N GLN A 316 -24.24 30.09 -1.58
CA GLN A 316 -23.62 31.26 -2.17
C GLN A 316 -22.21 31.54 -1.59
N ALA A 317 -22.03 31.44 -0.27
CA ALA A 317 -20.72 31.67 0.37
C ALA A 317 -19.70 30.59 -0.02
N VAL A 318 -20.12 29.33 -0.12
CA VAL A 318 -19.27 28.21 -0.57
C VAL A 318 -18.87 28.40 -2.03
N ALA A 319 -19.81 28.73 -2.91
CA ALA A 319 -19.56 28.97 -4.33
C ALA A 319 -18.58 30.14 -4.54
N LEU A 320 -18.82 31.29 -3.88
CA LEU A 320 -17.91 32.44 -3.94
C LEU A 320 -16.53 32.10 -3.35
N GLY A 321 -16.48 31.29 -2.28
CA GLY A 321 -15.23 30.80 -1.71
C GLY A 321 -14.42 29.95 -2.69
N SER A 322 -15.08 29.06 -3.42
CA SER A 322 -14.42 28.24 -4.45
C SER A 322 -13.92 29.08 -5.62
N VAL A 323 -14.72 30.07 -6.08
CA VAL A 323 -14.29 31.00 -7.14
C VAL A 323 -13.09 31.83 -6.67
N ALA A 324 -13.10 32.32 -5.43
CA ALA A 324 -11.98 33.04 -4.85
C ALA A 324 -10.70 32.20 -4.77
N GLU A 325 -10.80 30.91 -4.43
CA GLU A 325 -9.71 29.95 -4.50
C GLU A 325 -9.14 29.87 -5.92
N GLY A 326 -10.01 29.73 -6.93
CA GLY A 326 -9.61 29.66 -8.32
C GLY A 326 -8.78 30.88 -8.75
N TYR A 327 -9.24 32.11 -8.43
CA TYR A 327 -8.46 33.33 -8.70
C TYR A 327 -7.12 33.35 -7.97
N ALA A 328 -7.11 32.98 -6.69
CA ALA A 328 -5.89 32.94 -5.90
C ALA A 328 -4.87 31.92 -6.46
N ARG A 329 -5.34 30.76 -6.92
CA ARG A 329 -4.51 29.70 -7.55
C ARG A 329 -3.95 30.13 -8.91
N LEU A 330 -4.63 31.04 -9.63
CA LEU A 330 -4.11 31.69 -10.83
C LEU A 330 -3.14 32.85 -10.52
N GLY A 331 -2.97 33.20 -9.24
CA GLY A 331 -2.13 34.32 -8.80
C GLY A 331 -2.85 35.67 -8.75
N ASP A 332 -4.14 35.73 -9.05
CA ASP A 332 -4.94 36.96 -8.93
C ASP A 332 -5.52 37.09 -7.51
N PHE A 333 -4.61 37.35 -6.55
CA PHE A 333 -4.95 37.49 -5.14
C PHE A 333 -5.84 38.70 -4.85
N ASP A 334 -5.72 39.78 -5.62
CA ASP A 334 -6.53 40.97 -5.44
C ASP A 334 -8.01 40.70 -5.72
N GLN A 335 -8.29 40.00 -6.81
CA GLN A 335 -9.66 39.59 -7.14
C GLN A 335 -10.20 38.56 -6.14
N ALA A 336 -9.36 37.60 -5.72
CA ALA A 336 -9.73 36.62 -4.69
C ALA A 336 -10.15 37.29 -3.38
N LEU A 337 -9.34 38.25 -2.89
CA LEU A 337 -9.64 39.00 -1.65
C LEU A 337 -10.90 39.87 -1.79
N LYS A 338 -11.11 40.50 -2.93
CA LYS A 338 -12.32 41.28 -3.22
C LYS A 338 -13.58 40.41 -3.15
N ILE A 339 -13.52 39.19 -3.68
CA ILE A 339 -14.62 38.22 -3.58
C ILE A 339 -14.81 37.81 -2.13
N ALA A 340 -13.75 37.46 -1.40
CA ALA A 340 -13.83 37.06 0.00
C ALA A 340 -14.48 38.15 0.90
N GLN A 341 -14.12 39.41 0.66
CA GLN A 341 -14.73 40.56 1.38
C GLN A 341 -16.21 40.70 1.11
N SER A 342 -16.70 40.22 -0.03
CA SER A 342 -18.14 40.25 -0.37
C SER A 342 -18.94 39.08 0.21
N THR A 343 -18.27 38.05 0.78
CA THR A 343 -18.93 36.86 1.33
C THR A 343 -19.51 37.12 2.73
N GLN A 344 -20.65 36.51 3.01
CA GLN A 344 -21.24 36.53 4.34
C GLN A 344 -20.65 35.46 5.25
N LYS A 345 -20.64 35.70 6.55
CA LYS A 345 -20.27 34.70 7.55
C LYS A 345 -21.31 33.60 7.61
N VAL A 346 -20.87 32.34 7.53
CA VAL A 346 -21.69 31.17 7.69
C VAL A 346 -21.20 30.37 8.90
N GLY A 347 -22.05 30.25 9.93
CA GLY A 347 -21.66 29.58 11.17
C GLY A 347 -20.40 30.20 11.83
N GLY A 348 -20.21 31.53 11.69
CA GLY A 348 -19.02 32.22 12.21
C GLY A 348 -17.79 32.13 11.34
N ARG A 349 -17.81 31.40 10.22
CA ARG A 349 -16.68 31.15 9.31
C ARG A 349 -16.81 31.95 8.02
N LEU A 350 -15.69 32.22 7.41
CA LEU A 350 -15.56 32.80 6.07
C LEU A 350 -14.77 31.83 5.18
N PRO A 351 -15.42 30.85 4.52
CA PRO A 351 -14.76 29.78 3.76
C PRO A 351 -13.80 30.30 2.68
N ALA A 352 -14.10 31.44 2.08
CA ALA A 352 -13.23 32.06 1.09
C ALA A 352 -11.84 32.37 1.64
N TYR A 353 -11.73 32.86 2.87
CA TYR A 353 -10.44 33.17 3.48
C TYR A 353 -9.62 31.91 3.80
N GLU A 354 -10.28 30.78 4.18
CA GLU A 354 -9.59 29.51 4.37
C GLU A 354 -8.92 29.04 3.07
N LYS A 355 -9.69 29.05 1.97
CA LYS A 355 -9.21 28.61 0.65
C LYS A 355 -8.13 29.52 0.08
N ILE A 356 -8.28 30.83 0.23
CA ILE A 356 -7.25 31.79 -0.22
C ILE A 356 -5.99 31.65 0.63
N ALA A 357 -6.08 31.39 1.93
CA ALA A 357 -4.93 31.16 2.79
C ALA A 357 -4.08 30.00 2.29
N VAL A 358 -4.72 28.87 1.93
CA VAL A 358 -4.02 27.73 1.33
C VAL A 358 -3.35 28.13 0.01
N ALA A 359 -4.03 28.88 -0.84
CA ALA A 359 -3.46 29.34 -2.12
C ALA A 359 -2.23 30.27 -1.92
N TYR A 360 -2.23 31.13 -0.92
CA TYR A 360 -1.06 31.93 -0.57
C TYR A 360 0.11 31.07 -0.09
N ALA A 361 -0.16 30.03 0.71
CA ALA A 361 0.90 29.11 1.15
C ALA A 361 1.52 28.38 -0.04
N ILE A 362 0.70 27.89 -0.97
CA ILE A 362 1.13 27.25 -2.21
C ILE A 362 2.01 28.20 -3.06
N ALA A 363 1.66 29.48 -3.09
CA ALA A 363 2.44 30.50 -3.79
C ALA A 363 3.72 30.94 -3.06
N GLY A 364 4.07 30.29 -1.93
CA GLY A 364 5.27 30.61 -1.15
C GLY A 364 5.14 31.83 -0.23
N ASN A 365 3.91 32.24 0.11
CA ASN A 365 3.63 33.39 0.96
C ASN A 365 2.94 32.97 2.29
N PRO A 366 3.61 32.21 3.17
CA PRO A 366 3.00 31.67 4.39
C PRO A 366 2.55 32.75 5.39
N ASP A 367 3.20 33.89 5.45
CA ASP A 367 2.82 34.98 6.37
C ASP A 367 1.45 35.57 6.03
N GLU A 368 1.16 35.80 4.73
CA GLU A 368 -0.16 36.25 4.27
C GLU A 368 -1.20 35.13 4.45
N ALA A 369 -0.83 33.88 4.23
CA ALA A 369 -1.70 32.73 4.50
C ALA A 369 -2.17 32.69 5.97
N VAL A 370 -1.26 32.93 6.92
CA VAL A 370 -1.59 32.98 8.36
C VAL A 370 -2.51 34.15 8.70
N LYS A 371 -2.30 35.33 8.14
CA LYS A 371 -3.19 36.49 8.33
C LYS A 371 -4.61 36.18 7.87
N LEU A 372 -4.75 35.54 6.71
CA LEU A 372 -6.05 35.16 6.17
C LEU A 372 -6.71 34.05 6.98
N ALA A 373 -5.92 33.07 7.45
CA ALA A 373 -6.41 32.04 8.37
C ALA A 373 -7.00 32.65 9.66
N GLN A 374 -6.42 33.74 10.18
CA GLN A 374 -6.97 34.47 11.32
C GLN A 374 -8.33 35.12 11.01
N LEU A 375 -8.52 35.60 9.78
CA LEU A 375 -9.77 36.25 9.36
C LEU A 375 -10.88 35.23 9.05
N SER A 376 -10.53 33.96 8.77
CA SER A 376 -11.48 32.93 8.35
C SER A 376 -12.52 32.55 9.43
N GLY A 377 -12.20 32.79 10.71
CA GLY A 377 -13.01 32.31 11.85
C GLY A 377 -12.74 30.83 12.20
N ASN A 378 -11.90 30.14 11.43
CA ASN A 378 -11.43 28.77 11.68
C ASN A 378 -9.90 28.70 11.49
N ARG A 379 -9.20 29.54 12.26
CA ARG A 379 -7.73 29.67 12.13
C ARG A 379 -7.02 28.31 12.12
N ASN A 380 -7.31 27.45 13.09
CA ASN A 380 -6.59 26.18 13.22
C ASN A 380 -6.86 25.24 12.03
N GLY A 381 -8.10 25.16 11.55
CA GLY A 381 -8.44 24.36 10.37
C GLY A 381 -7.71 24.84 9.10
N ALA A 382 -7.69 26.16 8.87
CA ALA A 382 -6.95 26.71 7.73
C ALA A 382 -5.44 26.44 7.81
N LEU A 383 -4.85 26.52 9.01
CA LEU A 383 -3.43 26.21 9.21
C LEU A 383 -3.13 24.72 9.04
N ILE A 384 -4.02 23.82 9.44
CA ILE A 384 -3.92 22.38 9.20
C ILE A 384 -3.85 22.09 7.70
N GLU A 385 -4.70 22.71 6.89
CA GLU A 385 -4.69 22.51 5.43
C GLU A 385 -3.35 22.99 4.80
N ILE A 386 -2.76 24.06 5.33
CA ILE A 386 -1.43 24.51 4.90
C ILE A 386 -0.35 23.47 5.25
N VAL A 387 -0.40 22.88 6.45
CA VAL A 387 0.52 21.81 6.86
C VAL A 387 0.36 20.58 5.94
N ARG A 388 -0.86 20.14 5.69
CA ARG A 388 -1.17 19.04 4.77
C ARG A 388 -0.63 19.29 3.36
N TYR A 389 -0.72 20.54 2.89
CA TYR A 389 -0.12 20.90 1.62
C TYR A 389 1.40 20.67 1.62
N TYR A 390 2.14 21.10 2.65
CA TYR A 390 3.57 20.84 2.74
C TYR A 390 3.90 19.34 2.80
N LEU A 391 3.12 18.56 3.55
CA LEU A 391 3.28 17.11 3.62
C LEU A 391 3.04 16.44 2.26
N ALA A 392 1.99 16.84 1.54
CA ALA A 392 1.70 16.34 0.19
C ALA A 392 2.80 16.66 -0.82
N GLN A 393 3.57 17.74 -0.60
CA GLN A 393 4.77 18.07 -1.39
C GLN A 393 6.04 17.34 -0.91
N LYS A 394 5.92 16.37 0.00
CA LYS A 394 7.05 15.67 0.64
C LYS A 394 8.04 16.64 1.33
N GLN A 395 7.50 17.67 1.99
CA GLN A 395 8.26 18.71 2.68
C GLN A 395 7.98 18.71 4.19
N PRO A 396 8.24 17.61 4.93
CA PRO A 396 7.91 17.50 6.35
C PRO A 396 8.66 18.51 7.24
N ASP A 397 9.88 18.91 6.86
CA ASP A 397 10.62 19.97 7.58
C ASP A 397 9.92 21.32 7.52
N GLN A 398 9.35 21.69 6.39
CA GLN A 398 8.57 22.92 6.26
C GLN A 398 7.27 22.83 7.03
N ALA A 399 6.60 21.67 6.96
CA ALA A 399 5.42 21.38 7.75
C ALA A 399 5.69 21.55 9.26
N LEU A 400 6.77 20.95 9.78
CA LEU A 400 7.14 21.05 11.18
C LEU A 400 7.48 22.49 11.61
N LYS A 401 8.29 23.20 10.83
CA LYS A 401 8.60 24.63 11.06
C LYS A 401 7.33 25.46 11.13
N PHE A 402 6.40 25.23 10.21
CA PHE A 402 5.14 25.95 10.18
C PHE A 402 4.27 25.63 11.42
N VAL A 403 4.19 24.35 11.81
CA VAL A 403 3.47 23.92 13.01
C VAL A 403 4.01 24.60 14.26
N GLN A 404 5.34 24.63 14.41
CA GLN A 404 6.02 25.24 15.58
C GLN A 404 5.85 26.77 15.61
N ALA A 405 6.07 27.43 14.48
CA ALA A 405 5.98 28.89 14.37
C ALA A 405 4.55 29.42 14.66
N HIS A 406 3.53 28.66 14.26
CA HIS A 406 2.15 29.10 14.33
C HIS A 406 1.30 28.34 15.37
N GLN A 407 1.93 27.44 16.15
CA GLN A 407 1.30 26.66 17.23
C GLN A 407 0.05 25.89 16.75
N VAL A 408 0.16 25.22 15.58
CA VAL A 408 -0.94 24.44 15.00
C VAL A 408 -1.16 23.19 15.84
N LYS A 409 -2.40 22.98 16.27
CA LYS A 409 -2.76 21.85 17.16
C LYS A 409 -3.40 20.70 16.38
N GLY A 410 -3.18 19.47 16.87
CA GLY A 410 -3.87 18.28 16.38
C GLY A 410 -3.35 17.72 15.05
N ILE A 411 -2.13 18.08 14.63
CA ILE A 411 -1.53 17.64 13.36
C ILE A 411 -0.19 16.91 13.53
N ALA A 412 0.30 16.76 14.77
CA ALA A 412 1.62 16.19 15.03
C ALA A 412 1.77 14.76 14.50
N ALA A 413 0.70 13.95 14.57
CA ALA A 413 0.69 12.59 14.03
C ALA A 413 0.88 12.58 12.49
N GLU A 414 0.20 13.46 11.78
CA GLU A 414 0.35 13.57 10.31
C GLU A 414 1.76 14.07 9.93
N VAL A 415 2.37 14.96 10.74
CA VAL A 415 3.75 15.39 10.51
C VAL A 415 4.74 14.25 10.76
N ALA A 416 4.53 13.44 11.80
CA ALA A 416 5.35 12.26 12.05
C ALA A 416 5.26 11.26 10.89
N LEU A 417 4.05 10.97 10.38
CA LEU A 417 3.85 10.15 9.19
C LEU A 417 4.56 10.74 7.96
N GLY A 418 4.46 12.04 7.74
CA GLY A 418 5.15 12.70 6.64
C GLY A 418 6.67 12.55 6.69
N TYR A 419 7.28 12.52 7.88
CA TYR A 419 8.69 12.19 8.03
C TYR A 419 8.98 10.71 7.74
N LEU A 420 8.08 9.78 8.14
CA LEU A 420 8.22 8.36 7.82
C LEU A 420 8.10 8.13 6.30
N GLU A 421 7.17 8.77 5.63
CA GLU A 421 7.02 8.72 4.17
C GLU A 421 8.22 9.32 3.41
N ALA A 422 8.95 10.24 4.04
CA ALA A 422 10.19 10.83 3.54
C ALA A 422 11.44 10.03 3.95
N GLU A 423 11.29 8.84 4.54
CA GLU A 423 12.39 7.99 5.03
C GLU A 423 13.30 8.70 6.06
N GLN A 424 12.71 9.53 6.93
CA GLN A 424 13.40 10.32 7.96
C GLN A 424 12.94 9.92 9.38
N PRO A 425 13.23 8.69 9.84
CA PRO A 425 12.73 8.16 11.11
C PRO A 425 13.22 8.92 12.35
N GLU A 426 14.41 9.54 12.29
CA GLU A 426 14.96 10.35 13.40
C GLU A 426 14.12 11.60 13.68
N GLN A 427 13.66 12.27 12.64
CA GLN A 427 12.81 13.44 12.73
C GLN A 427 11.40 13.04 13.18
N ALA A 428 10.88 11.93 12.63
CA ALA A 428 9.62 11.35 13.07
C ALA A 428 9.65 11.06 14.58
N LEU A 429 10.73 10.44 15.07
CA LEU A 429 10.92 10.13 16.49
C LEU A 429 10.88 11.38 17.38
N LYS A 430 11.55 12.47 16.95
CA LYS A 430 11.51 13.75 17.70
C LYS A 430 10.10 14.30 17.80
N VAL A 431 9.33 14.26 16.71
CA VAL A 431 7.93 14.70 16.71
C VAL A 431 7.08 13.84 17.64
N VAL A 432 7.25 12.53 17.59
CA VAL A 432 6.53 11.55 18.41
C VAL A 432 6.81 11.76 19.90
N GLN A 433 8.10 11.88 20.29
CA GLN A 433 8.51 12.10 21.68
C GLN A 433 8.02 13.45 22.22
N THR A 434 8.10 14.51 21.41
CA THR A 434 7.67 15.86 21.83
C THR A 434 6.16 15.94 22.03
N ASN A 435 5.37 15.10 21.37
CA ASN A 435 3.90 15.13 21.38
C ASN A 435 3.27 13.91 22.06
N GLU A 436 4.06 13.08 22.74
CA GLU A 436 3.58 11.88 23.46
C GLU A 436 2.76 10.91 22.59
N LEU A 437 3.22 10.70 21.34
CA LEU A 437 2.55 9.86 20.34
C LEU A 437 3.14 8.43 20.32
N GLU A 438 3.13 7.74 21.46
CA GLU A 438 3.77 6.44 21.64
C GLU A 438 3.32 5.36 20.62
N GLY A 439 2.09 5.46 20.11
CA GLY A 439 1.55 4.54 19.10
C GLY A 439 2.34 4.48 17.79
N PHE A 440 3.18 5.48 17.48
CA PHE A 440 4.02 5.52 16.27
C PHE A 440 5.42 4.93 16.45
N VAL A 441 5.82 4.62 17.69
CA VAL A 441 7.16 4.06 17.97
C VAL A 441 7.43 2.78 17.21
N PRO A 442 6.48 1.83 17.05
CA PRO A 442 6.70 0.61 16.28
C PRO A 442 6.99 0.87 14.80
N ASP A 443 6.26 1.80 14.16
CA ASP A 443 6.46 2.13 12.74
C ASP A 443 7.83 2.79 12.52
N ILE A 444 8.26 3.63 13.47
CA ILE A 444 9.59 4.23 13.44
C ILE A 444 10.67 3.17 13.63
N ALA A 445 10.51 2.26 14.58
CA ALA A 445 11.46 1.17 14.80
C ALA A 445 11.58 0.25 13.59
N ARG A 446 10.45 -0.07 12.93
CA ARG A 446 10.43 -0.83 11.68
C ARG A 446 11.21 -0.10 10.59
N GLN A 447 10.99 1.20 10.42
CA GLN A 447 11.69 1.99 9.41
C GLN A 447 13.20 2.10 9.68
N TYR A 448 13.62 2.23 10.94
CA TYR A 448 15.02 2.14 11.30
C TYR A 448 15.62 0.78 10.91
N ALA A 449 14.90 -0.31 11.16
CA ALA A 449 15.37 -1.65 10.81
C ALA A 449 15.48 -1.81 9.26
N GLU A 450 14.49 -1.37 8.50
CA GLU A 450 14.48 -1.36 7.03
C GLU A 450 15.61 -0.51 6.44
N ALA A 451 15.93 0.64 7.06
CA ALA A 451 17.05 1.50 6.68
C ALA A 451 18.42 0.97 7.14
N GLY A 452 18.47 -0.20 7.76
CA GLY A 452 19.71 -0.79 8.26
C GLY A 452 20.24 -0.16 9.57
N GLN A 453 19.45 0.66 10.25
CA GLN A 453 19.79 1.29 11.54
C GLN A 453 19.23 0.46 12.70
N VAL A 454 19.60 -0.82 12.74
CA VAL A 454 18.95 -1.82 13.60
C VAL A 454 19.23 -1.62 15.10
N GLU A 455 20.37 -1.05 15.47
CA GLU A 455 20.67 -0.70 16.85
C GLU A 455 19.71 0.36 17.39
N GLN A 456 19.38 1.37 16.59
CA GLN A 456 18.38 2.39 16.95
C GLN A 456 16.99 1.79 17.07
N ALA A 457 16.62 0.93 16.11
CA ALA A 457 15.35 0.19 16.17
C ALA A 457 15.24 -0.64 17.45
N TRP A 458 16.29 -1.37 17.78
CA TRP A 458 16.35 -2.20 18.98
C TRP A 458 16.26 -1.39 20.27
N GLN A 459 16.98 -0.28 20.38
CA GLN A 459 16.93 0.61 21.53
C GLN A 459 15.55 1.20 21.77
N LEU A 460 14.81 1.52 20.71
CA LEU A 460 13.45 2.04 20.81
C LEU A 460 12.47 1.02 21.38
N LEU A 461 12.62 -0.26 21.03
CA LEU A 461 11.69 -1.33 21.40
C LEU A 461 12.02 -1.98 22.75
N ASN A 462 13.26 -1.85 23.25
CA ASN A 462 13.73 -2.57 24.45
C ASN A 462 12.98 -2.20 25.74
N ASN A 463 12.22 -1.11 25.74
CA ASN A 463 11.41 -0.64 26.87
C ASN A 463 9.89 -0.83 26.65
N GLN A 464 9.47 -1.44 25.55
CA GLN A 464 8.05 -1.56 25.20
C GLN A 464 7.68 -2.98 24.77
N GLN A 465 6.54 -3.50 25.25
CA GLN A 465 6.02 -4.84 24.91
C GLN A 465 5.43 -4.92 23.49
N MET A 466 6.17 -4.51 22.47
CA MET A 466 5.70 -4.48 21.09
C MET A 466 6.36 -5.60 20.27
N GLU A 467 6.08 -6.83 20.64
CA GLU A 467 6.74 -8.03 20.08
C GLU A 467 6.53 -8.22 18.58
N TRP A 468 5.47 -7.65 18.01
CA TRP A 468 5.15 -7.82 16.58
C TRP A 468 6.13 -7.12 15.61
N VAL A 469 6.92 -6.14 16.09
CA VAL A 469 7.96 -5.47 15.29
C VAL A 469 9.31 -6.19 15.40
N LEU A 470 9.54 -6.94 16.47
CA LEU A 470 10.83 -7.58 16.73
C LEU A 470 11.30 -8.54 15.61
N PRO A 471 10.43 -9.27 14.86
CA PRO A 471 10.87 -10.05 13.71
C PRO A 471 11.57 -9.24 12.63
N GLU A 472 11.13 -8.00 12.37
CA GLU A 472 11.76 -7.10 11.39
C GLU A 472 13.12 -6.61 11.88
N VAL A 473 13.24 -6.28 13.18
CA VAL A 473 14.51 -5.90 13.79
C VAL A 473 15.51 -7.06 13.72
N ALA A 474 15.06 -8.28 14.02
CA ALA A 474 15.89 -9.47 13.91
C ALA A 474 16.34 -9.72 12.47
N ARG A 475 15.46 -9.52 11.48
CA ARG A 475 15.78 -9.57 10.06
C ARG A 475 16.86 -8.56 9.71
N GLY A 476 16.67 -7.28 10.08
CA GLY A 476 17.63 -6.22 9.80
C GLY A 476 19.02 -6.51 10.35
N PHE A 477 19.14 -7.01 11.59
CA PHE A 477 20.43 -7.48 12.13
C PHE A 477 21.04 -8.61 11.31
N ALA A 478 20.22 -9.58 10.88
CA ALA A 478 20.68 -10.72 10.09
C ALA A 478 21.14 -10.29 8.69
N GLU A 479 20.47 -9.35 8.04
CA GLU A 479 20.87 -8.79 6.75
C GLU A 479 22.21 -8.06 6.83
N GLN A 480 22.51 -7.43 7.97
CA GLN A 480 23.82 -6.83 8.26
C GLN A 480 24.86 -7.84 8.76
N ARG A 481 24.59 -9.14 8.68
CA ARG A 481 25.45 -10.23 9.17
C ARG A 481 25.70 -10.22 10.69
N GLN A 482 24.90 -9.48 11.47
CA GLN A 482 24.96 -9.42 12.92
C GLN A 482 24.08 -10.53 13.54
N PHE A 483 24.35 -11.79 13.19
CA PHE A 483 23.51 -12.93 13.57
C PHE A 483 23.36 -13.13 15.08
N ASN A 484 24.40 -12.80 15.85
CA ASN A 484 24.33 -12.87 17.31
C ASN A 484 23.32 -11.86 17.87
N SER A 485 23.34 -10.62 17.38
CA SER A 485 22.36 -9.57 17.76
C SER A 485 20.96 -9.95 17.35
N ALA A 486 20.79 -10.49 16.13
CA ALA A 486 19.50 -11.00 15.66
C ALA A 486 18.91 -12.08 16.59
N LEU A 487 19.77 -13.02 17.07
CA LEU A 487 19.36 -14.05 18.03
C LEU A 487 19.04 -13.49 19.41
N GLU A 488 19.77 -12.45 19.90
CA GLU A 488 19.42 -11.78 21.17
C GLU A 488 18.03 -11.14 21.13
N VAL A 489 17.64 -10.54 19.98
CA VAL A 489 16.28 -10.01 19.79
C VAL A 489 15.23 -11.10 19.98
N THR A 490 15.48 -12.34 19.54
CA THR A 490 14.53 -13.44 19.71
C THR A 490 14.37 -13.90 21.16
N LYS A 491 15.35 -13.66 22.02
CA LYS A 491 15.28 -14.09 23.44
C LYS A 491 14.26 -13.30 24.25
N VAL A 492 14.01 -12.05 23.88
CA VAL A 492 13.07 -11.18 24.60
C VAL A 492 11.61 -11.35 24.14
N MET A 493 11.38 -12.11 23.08
CA MET A 493 10.04 -12.41 22.61
C MET A 493 9.39 -13.48 23.47
N ASN A 494 8.20 -13.21 23.98
CA ASN A 494 7.39 -14.20 24.73
C ASN A 494 6.43 -14.93 23.80
N ASP A 495 5.92 -14.24 22.78
CA ASP A 495 5.03 -14.86 21.78
C ASP A 495 5.83 -15.76 20.84
N LYS A 496 5.46 -17.06 20.84
CA LYS A 496 6.12 -18.08 20.02
C LYS A 496 5.98 -17.81 18.53
N THR A 497 4.89 -17.17 18.08
CA THR A 497 4.64 -16.85 16.68
C THR A 497 5.66 -15.85 16.15
N TYR A 498 5.84 -14.73 16.85
CA TYR A 498 6.82 -13.71 16.47
C TYR A 498 8.25 -14.25 16.56
N LYS A 499 8.51 -15.08 17.55
CA LYS A 499 9.81 -15.73 17.72
C LYS A 499 10.17 -16.63 16.55
N ILE A 500 9.21 -17.42 16.05
CA ILE A 500 9.38 -18.26 14.86
C ILE A 500 9.59 -17.41 13.60
N GLN A 501 8.79 -16.33 13.43
CA GLN A 501 8.96 -15.40 12.31
C GLN A 501 10.36 -14.77 12.28
N ALA A 502 10.84 -14.31 13.43
CA ALA A 502 12.18 -13.75 13.56
C ALA A 502 13.28 -14.76 13.16
N LEU A 503 13.16 -16.00 13.60
CA LEU A 503 14.12 -17.04 13.27
C LEU A 503 14.08 -17.44 11.80
N MET A 504 12.90 -17.47 11.19
CA MET A 504 12.76 -17.66 9.76
C MET A 504 13.49 -16.56 8.99
N ALA A 505 13.29 -15.29 9.40
CA ALA A 505 13.96 -14.16 8.78
C ALA A 505 15.49 -14.23 8.94
N ILE A 506 15.99 -14.62 10.13
CA ILE A 506 17.42 -14.83 10.38
C ILE A 506 17.99 -15.93 9.49
N ALA A 507 17.30 -17.07 9.38
CA ALA A 507 17.74 -18.20 8.56
C ALA A 507 17.78 -17.84 7.07
N GLN A 508 16.79 -17.11 6.56
CA GLN A 508 16.74 -16.62 5.19
C GLN A 508 17.89 -15.66 4.88
N SER A 509 18.14 -14.70 5.78
CA SER A 509 19.23 -13.74 5.62
C SER A 509 20.60 -14.41 5.69
N TYR A 510 20.74 -15.42 6.56
CA TYR A 510 21.95 -16.22 6.65
C TYR A 510 22.25 -16.97 5.35
N ALA A 511 21.22 -17.55 4.72
CA ALA A 511 21.36 -18.27 3.47
C ALA A 511 21.69 -17.38 2.26
N LYS A 512 21.23 -16.14 2.25
CA LYS A 512 21.52 -15.17 1.18
C LYS A 512 22.97 -14.66 1.21
N ASN A 513 23.68 -14.81 2.33
CA ASN A 513 25.01 -14.24 2.52
C ASN A 513 26.14 -15.24 2.22
N ASP A 514 26.76 -15.13 1.04
CA ASP A 514 27.77 -16.03 0.41
C ASP A 514 29.09 -16.26 1.16
N ALA A 515 29.30 -15.73 2.35
CA ALA A 515 30.61 -15.68 2.99
C ALA A 515 30.65 -16.26 4.41
N VAL A 516 30.09 -17.45 4.61
CA VAL A 516 30.19 -18.09 5.92
C VAL A 516 31.19 -19.24 5.89
N GLU A 517 32.27 -19.13 6.67
CA GLU A 517 33.18 -20.24 6.89
C GLU A 517 32.44 -21.43 7.53
N PRO A 518 32.75 -22.69 7.12
CA PRO A 518 32.05 -23.88 7.64
C PRO A 518 32.03 -24.00 9.18
N GLY A 519 33.03 -23.45 9.86
CA GLY A 519 33.10 -23.44 11.32
C GLY A 519 32.10 -22.50 12.01
N SER A 520 31.73 -21.40 11.37
CA SER A 520 30.72 -20.45 11.91
C SER A 520 29.29 -20.97 11.76
N LEU A 521 29.07 -21.78 10.71
CA LEU A 521 27.78 -22.46 10.50
C LEU A 521 27.53 -23.49 11.61
N GLN A 522 28.54 -24.34 11.95
CA GLN A 522 28.42 -25.31 13.05
C GLN A 522 28.17 -24.64 14.40
N GLY A 523 28.81 -23.50 14.67
CA GLY A 523 28.57 -22.71 15.89
C GLY A 523 27.18 -22.12 15.96
N LEU A 524 26.65 -21.64 14.84
CA LEU A 524 25.28 -21.13 14.74
C LEU A 524 24.24 -22.25 14.91
N LEU A 525 24.48 -23.40 14.28
CA LEU A 525 23.60 -24.56 14.35
C LEU A 525 23.58 -25.18 15.76
N ALA A 526 24.71 -25.19 16.47
CA ALA A 526 24.78 -25.63 17.86
C ALA A 526 23.97 -24.69 18.78
N ARG A 527 24.14 -23.38 18.63
CA ARG A 527 23.37 -22.37 19.39
C ARG A 527 21.88 -22.40 19.05
N PHE A 528 21.54 -22.66 17.78
CA PHE A 528 20.17 -22.82 17.33
C PHE A 528 19.56 -24.10 17.93
N GLY A 529 20.32 -25.20 18.02
CA GLY A 529 19.90 -26.43 18.69
C GLY A 529 19.67 -26.28 20.20
N ASP A 530 20.60 -25.60 20.90
CA ASP A 530 20.46 -25.30 22.32
C ASP A 530 19.26 -24.38 22.60
N TRP A 531 18.97 -23.51 21.66
CA TRP A 531 17.85 -22.57 21.74
C TRP A 531 16.49 -23.26 21.44
N VAL A 532 16.40 -24.15 20.42
CA VAL A 532 15.23 -24.99 20.16
C VAL A 532 14.88 -25.82 21.38
N GLN A 533 15.90 -26.34 22.10
CA GLN A 533 15.73 -27.04 23.37
C GLN A 533 15.04 -26.16 24.42
N GLY A 534 15.43 -24.88 24.54
CA GLY A 534 14.86 -23.94 25.50
C GLY A 534 13.37 -23.62 25.24
N ILE A 535 12.90 -23.79 23.98
CA ILE A 535 11.48 -23.56 23.62
C ILE A 535 10.64 -24.83 23.70
N PHE A 536 11.19 -25.98 23.26
CA PHE A 536 10.43 -27.21 23.00
C PHE A 536 10.70 -28.36 23.97
N GLY A 537 11.75 -28.26 24.83
CA GLY A 537 12.13 -29.25 25.83
C GLY A 537 13.20 -30.26 25.42
N ASP A 538 13.67 -31.08 26.38
CA ASP A 538 14.88 -31.93 26.25
C ASP A 538 14.74 -33.09 25.24
N SER A 539 13.53 -33.60 25.00
CA SER A 539 13.29 -34.73 24.06
C SER A 539 13.53 -34.36 22.59
N ASP A 540 13.50 -33.10 22.27
CA ASP A 540 13.52 -32.63 20.89
C ASP A 540 14.91 -32.22 20.41
N ARG A 541 15.86 -32.04 21.35
CA ARG A 541 17.27 -31.72 21.06
C ARG A 541 17.96 -32.78 20.21
N GLU A 542 17.80 -34.05 20.57
CA GLU A 542 18.49 -35.15 19.90
C GLU A 542 18.00 -35.30 18.47
N ASN A 543 16.70 -35.15 18.25
CA ASN A 543 16.07 -35.20 16.94
C ASN A 543 16.45 -33.99 16.06
N ALA A 544 16.43 -32.77 16.62
CA ALA A 544 16.84 -31.55 15.91
C ALA A 544 18.33 -31.58 15.52
N THR A 545 19.20 -32.05 16.45
CA THR A 545 20.64 -32.17 16.21
C THR A 545 20.95 -33.24 15.17
N LYS A 546 20.21 -34.35 15.16
CA LYS A 546 20.36 -35.45 14.23
C LYS A 546 19.93 -35.05 12.80
N ALA A 547 18.85 -34.33 12.68
CA ALA A 547 18.36 -33.84 11.39
C ALA A 547 19.26 -32.74 10.80
N LEU A 548 19.78 -31.86 11.64
CA LEU A 548 20.79 -30.87 11.28
C LEU A 548 22.08 -31.56 10.80
N GLY A 549 22.53 -32.65 11.47
CA GLY A 549 23.64 -33.46 11.07
C GLY A 549 23.45 -34.10 9.68
N GLN A 550 22.26 -34.70 9.43
CA GLN A 550 21.92 -35.30 8.14
C GLN A 550 21.80 -34.24 7.02
N ALA A 551 21.26 -33.05 7.33
CA ALA A 551 21.20 -31.94 6.38
C ALA A 551 22.59 -31.44 5.99
N LEU A 552 23.53 -31.37 6.94
CA LEU A 552 24.95 -31.03 6.72
C LEU A 552 25.71 -32.13 5.92
N GLU A 553 25.47 -33.40 6.18
CA GLU A 553 26.07 -34.50 5.40
C GLU A 553 25.56 -34.52 3.96
N ASN A 554 24.28 -34.31 3.74
CA ASN A 554 23.69 -34.21 2.40
C ASN A 554 24.19 -33.00 1.60
N THR A 555 24.58 -31.91 2.27
CA THR A 555 25.22 -30.75 1.59
C THR A 555 26.69 -30.95 1.33
N ARG A 556 27.39 -31.84 2.02
CA ARG A 556 28.80 -32.21 1.73
C ARG A 556 28.95 -33.18 0.58
N SER A 557 27.91 -33.91 0.21
CA SER A 557 27.87 -34.84 -0.91
C SER A 557 27.45 -34.22 -2.25
N LEU A 558 27.14 -32.93 -2.27
CA LEU A 558 26.88 -32.11 -3.46
C LEU A 558 28.06 -31.16 -3.72
#